data_f8c1e0333e3f8036f596decbc4187536
#
_entry.id   f8c1e0333e3f8036f596decbc4187536
#
_cell.length_a   1.000
_cell.length_b   1.000
_cell.length_c   1.000
_cell.angle_alpha   90.00
_cell.angle_beta   90.00
_cell.angle_gamma   90.00
#
_symmetry.space_group_name_H-M   'P 1'
#
loop_
_entity.id
_entity.type
_entity.pdbx_description
1 polymer ?
#
loop_
_entity_poly.entity_id
_entity_poly.type
_entity_poly.pdbx_seq_one_letter_code
_entity_poly.pdbx_strand_id
1 'polypeptide(L)'
;MKRRLLMTMMAMVLVFSLAGCGSKKDEPTTAASTEAESEVKDELIQFIGTDIPKVEADEAAVMKSYNSYFAEGATIDTDTLLKDLTDNIIPKYKAFLDSVQAIELKTDEVKALRDQYYDAMNTQYEAIQKVQAAVKNKDKDVQNEAKKLLSSAQSKYTAYNDAVYALAQKENVTLNGEIATTANTEAGSTTEANTEAIDPSEAMTDDTVTTEAAE
;
A
#
# COMPACT_ATOMS: atom_id res chain seq x y z
N MET A 1 15.86 -25.47 8.53
CA MET A 1 15.82 -25.37 7.05
C MET A 1 15.80 -23.90 6.72
N LYS A 2 16.87 -23.40 6.09
CA LYS A 2 17.07 -21.96 5.83
C LYS A 2 16.17 -21.54 4.67
N ARG A 3 15.08 -20.85 4.94
CA ARG A 3 14.29 -20.15 3.89
C ARG A 3 14.94 -18.77 3.68
N ARG A 4 15.68 -18.65 2.59
CA ARG A 4 16.17 -17.36 2.10
C ARG A 4 14.98 -16.66 1.47
N LEU A 5 14.45 -15.64 2.16
CA LEU A 5 13.46 -14.72 1.60
C LEU A 5 14.20 -13.78 0.66
N LEU A 6 14.07 -14.02 -0.63
CA LEU A 6 14.49 -13.11 -1.69
C LEU A 6 13.39 -12.05 -1.83
N MET A 7 13.67 -10.83 -1.36
CA MET A 7 12.90 -9.66 -1.72
C MET A 7 13.05 -9.41 -3.23
N THR A 8 12.04 -9.77 -3.99
CA THR A 8 11.93 -9.37 -5.40
C THR A 8 10.96 -8.20 -5.47
N MET A 9 11.51 -6.99 -5.54
CA MET A 9 10.80 -5.82 -6.03
C MET A 9 10.38 -6.12 -7.47
N MET A 10 9.11 -6.38 -7.69
CA MET A 10 8.57 -6.59 -9.03
C MET A 10 8.13 -5.23 -9.57
N ALA A 11 9.01 -4.62 -10.35
CA ALA A 11 8.66 -3.45 -11.15
C ALA A 11 7.60 -3.86 -12.17
N MET A 12 6.40 -3.33 -12.04
CA MET A 12 5.29 -3.52 -12.96
C MET A 12 5.61 -2.80 -14.27
N VAL A 13 6.09 -3.52 -15.28
CA VAL A 13 6.29 -2.99 -16.63
C VAL A 13 5.01 -3.21 -17.42
N LEU A 14 4.22 -2.15 -17.60
CA LEU A 14 3.06 -2.15 -18.49
C LEU A 14 3.51 -2.09 -19.96
N VAL A 15 3.31 -3.17 -20.68
CA VAL A 15 3.49 -3.21 -22.14
C VAL A 15 2.13 -2.98 -22.80
N PHE A 16 1.93 -1.81 -23.40
CA PHE A 16 0.74 -1.49 -24.17
C PHE A 16 0.79 -2.14 -25.56
N SER A 17 -0.15 -3.05 -25.81
CA SER A 17 -0.43 -3.54 -27.17
C SER A 17 -1.70 -2.91 -27.68
N LEU A 18 -1.57 -1.87 -28.51
CA LEU A 18 -2.67 -1.31 -29.28
C LEU A 18 -3.00 -2.24 -30.44
N ALA A 19 -4.03 -3.03 -30.33
CA ALA A 19 -4.63 -3.75 -31.46
C ALA A 19 -5.87 -3.00 -31.92
N GLY A 20 -5.76 -2.32 -33.03
CA GLY A 20 -6.80 -1.52 -33.63
C GLY A 20 -7.65 -2.28 -34.66
N CYS A 21 -8.79 -1.69 -34.94
CA CYS A 21 -9.57 -1.71 -36.20
C CYS A 21 -10.62 -2.79 -36.43
N GLY A 22 -11.85 -2.32 -36.68
CA GLY A 22 -12.84 -3.03 -37.48
C GLY A 22 -14.26 -2.45 -37.47
N SER A 23 -14.49 -1.47 -38.28
CA SER A 23 -15.66 -0.87 -38.98
C SER A 23 -17.10 -1.39 -38.80
N LYS A 24 -17.98 -0.39 -38.56
CA LYS A 24 -19.33 -0.09 -39.14
C LYS A 24 -20.57 -0.86 -38.64
N LYS A 25 -21.55 -0.19 -38.07
CA LYS A 25 -22.69 0.46 -38.73
C LYS A 25 -23.64 1.13 -37.71
N ASP A 26 -24.22 2.25 -38.12
CA ASP A 26 -25.07 3.22 -37.46
C ASP A 26 -26.25 2.69 -36.62
N GLU A 27 -26.44 3.25 -35.40
CA GLU A 27 -27.74 3.69 -34.87
C GLU A 27 -27.53 4.76 -33.78
N PRO A 28 -28.32 5.86 -33.74
CA PRO A 28 -27.96 7.03 -32.94
C PRO A 28 -28.66 7.04 -31.60
N THR A 29 -28.01 6.50 -30.53
CA THR A 29 -28.40 6.79 -29.13
C THR A 29 -27.30 6.42 -28.13
N THR A 30 -26.06 6.10 -28.54
CA THR A 30 -25.03 5.55 -27.67
C THR A 30 -23.78 6.44 -27.52
N ALA A 31 -23.73 7.63 -28.08
CA ALA A 31 -22.53 8.44 -28.15
C ALA A 31 -22.05 8.89 -26.73
N ALA A 32 -22.96 9.27 -25.85
CA ALA A 32 -22.60 9.79 -24.53
C ALA A 32 -22.11 8.70 -23.56
N SER A 33 -22.63 7.45 -23.65
CA SER A 33 -22.16 6.34 -22.80
C SER A 33 -20.80 5.82 -23.26
N THR A 34 -20.54 5.82 -24.56
CA THR A 34 -19.28 5.33 -25.13
C THR A 34 -18.11 6.30 -24.86
N GLU A 35 -18.36 7.62 -24.84
CA GLU A 35 -17.34 8.61 -24.46
C GLU A 35 -17.00 8.51 -22.97
N ALA A 36 -17.99 8.39 -22.09
CA ALA A 36 -17.77 8.26 -20.65
C ALA A 36 -17.04 6.95 -20.28
N GLU A 37 -17.39 5.82 -20.89
CA GLU A 37 -16.69 4.55 -20.72
C GLU A 37 -15.22 4.64 -21.19
N SER A 38 -14.95 5.35 -22.29
CA SER A 38 -13.57 5.59 -22.77
C SER A 38 -12.78 6.45 -21.80
N GLU A 39 -13.40 7.47 -21.18
CA GLU A 39 -12.74 8.37 -20.22
C GLU A 39 -12.36 7.63 -18.92
N VAL A 40 -13.24 6.81 -18.34
CA VAL A 40 -12.96 5.98 -17.18
C VAL A 40 -11.83 5.00 -17.46
N LYS A 41 -11.85 4.35 -18.61
CA LYS A 41 -10.80 3.41 -19.03
C LYS A 41 -9.44 4.07 -19.11
N ASP A 42 -9.34 5.20 -19.82
CA ASP A 42 -8.07 5.89 -20.04
C ASP A 42 -7.51 6.43 -18.71
N GLU A 43 -8.39 6.99 -17.87
CA GLU A 43 -8.00 7.47 -16.55
C GLU A 43 -7.58 6.33 -15.61
N LEU A 44 -8.27 5.19 -15.62
CA LEU A 44 -7.88 4.02 -14.86
C LEU A 44 -6.49 3.54 -15.25
N ILE A 45 -6.21 3.43 -16.56
CA ILE A 45 -4.89 3.04 -17.07
C ILE A 45 -3.80 4.01 -16.59
N GLN A 46 -4.06 5.31 -16.67
CA GLN A 46 -3.13 6.33 -16.18
C GLN A 46 -2.91 6.20 -14.67
N PHE A 47 -3.98 6.06 -13.91
CA PHE A 47 -3.95 5.96 -12.45
C PHE A 47 -3.13 4.76 -11.97
N ILE A 48 -3.45 3.54 -12.45
CA ILE A 48 -2.76 2.31 -12.01
C ILE A 48 -1.37 2.15 -12.65
N GLY A 49 -1.16 2.69 -13.85
CA GLY A 49 0.08 2.52 -14.61
C GLY A 49 1.12 3.61 -14.38
N THR A 50 0.72 4.75 -13.85
CA THR A 50 1.62 5.92 -13.72
C THR A 50 1.50 6.59 -12.37
N ASP A 51 0.29 6.97 -11.96
CA ASP A 51 0.11 7.84 -10.80
C ASP A 51 0.36 7.09 -9.48
N ILE A 52 -0.21 5.91 -9.32
CA ILE A 52 0.02 5.06 -8.14
C ILE A 52 1.48 4.60 -8.06
N PRO A 53 2.11 4.02 -9.09
CA PRO A 53 3.53 3.62 -9.01
C PRO A 53 4.47 4.76 -8.64
N LYS A 54 4.16 5.98 -9.04
CA LYS A 54 4.97 7.17 -8.70
C LYS A 54 4.92 7.47 -7.21
N VAL A 55 3.74 7.44 -6.58
CA VAL A 55 3.60 7.70 -5.14
C VAL A 55 4.04 6.50 -4.29
N GLU A 56 3.83 5.27 -4.76
CA GLU A 56 4.30 4.05 -4.08
C GLU A 56 5.82 4.00 -3.93
N ALA A 57 6.57 4.62 -4.82
CA ALA A 57 8.02 4.72 -4.69
C ALA A 57 8.45 5.47 -3.41
N ASP A 58 7.70 6.53 -3.05
CA ASP A 58 7.94 7.30 -1.83
C ASP A 58 7.55 6.50 -0.58
N GLU A 59 6.40 5.80 -0.61
CA GLU A 59 5.97 4.90 0.46
C GLU A 59 7.00 3.80 0.71
N ALA A 60 7.42 3.10 -0.35
CA ALA A 60 8.40 2.02 -0.27
C ALA A 60 9.72 2.48 0.36
N ALA A 61 10.18 3.71 0.06
CA ALA A 61 11.38 4.29 0.66
C ALA A 61 11.21 4.52 2.17
N VAL A 62 10.05 5.02 2.61
CA VAL A 62 9.74 5.24 4.02
C VAL A 62 9.61 3.91 4.76
N MET A 63 8.86 2.94 4.19
CA MET A 63 8.65 1.64 4.79
C MET A 63 9.94 0.82 4.86
N LYS A 64 10.85 0.98 3.91
CA LYS A 64 12.18 0.38 3.99
C LYS A 64 12.95 0.87 5.22
N SER A 65 12.89 2.17 5.53
CA SER A 65 13.50 2.73 6.73
C SER A 65 12.82 2.18 7.99
N TYR A 66 11.50 2.20 8.04
CA TYR A 66 10.72 1.65 9.16
C TYR A 66 11.04 0.17 9.42
N ASN A 67 10.95 -0.66 8.39
CA ASN A 67 11.16 -2.11 8.50
C ASN A 67 12.60 -2.50 8.86
N SER A 68 13.59 -1.64 8.59
CA SER A 68 14.97 -1.91 8.95
C SER A 68 15.21 -2.05 10.46
N TYR A 69 14.38 -1.42 11.28
CA TYR A 69 14.44 -1.53 12.75
C TYR A 69 13.97 -2.89 13.27
N PHE A 70 13.18 -3.60 12.50
CA PHE A 70 12.55 -4.84 12.89
C PHE A 70 13.04 -6.05 12.08
N ALA A 71 14.09 -5.89 11.31
CA ALA A 71 14.66 -6.98 10.52
C ALA A 71 15.22 -8.09 11.42
N GLU A 72 15.16 -9.34 10.97
CA GLU A 72 15.71 -10.48 11.71
C GLU A 72 17.16 -10.23 12.13
N GLY A 73 17.45 -10.30 13.44
CA GLY A 73 18.76 -10.04 14.02
C GLY A 73 19.11 -8.55 14.22
N ALA A 74 18.19 -7.63 13.97
CA ALA A 74 18.37 -6.23 14.33
C ALA A 74 18.30 -6.06 15.85
N THR A 75 19.21 -5.26 16.41
CA THR A 75 19.08 -4.77 17.79
C THR A 75 18.35 -3.44 17.73
N ILE A 76 17.18 -3.37 18.37
CA ILE A 76 16.38 -2.14 18.37
C ILE A 76 16.91 -1.20 19.45
N ASP A 77 17.52 -0.10 19.00
CA ASP A 77 17.79 1.05 19.86
C ASP A 77 16.53 1.93 19.89
N THR A 78 15.83 1.89 21.01
CA THR A 78 14.56 2.61 21.22
C THR A 78 14.68 4.11 20.99
N ASP A 79 15.78 4.73 21.42
CA ASP A 79 15.96 6.18 21.27
C ASP A 79 16.18 6.55 19.80
N THR A 80 16.97 5.76 19.09
CA THR A 80 17.19 5.92 17.65
C THR A 80 15.90 5.71 16.86
N LEU A 81 15.13 4.66 17.18
CA LEU A 81 13.82 4.41 16.56
C LEU A 81 12.86 5.58 16.81
N LEU A 82 12.72 6.06 18.04
CA LEU A 82 11.85 7.18 18.38
C LEU A 82 12.25 8.46 17.63
N LYS A 83 13.54 8.71 17.54
CA LYS A 83 14.07 9.85 16.80
C LYS A 83 13.72 9.75 15.32
N ASP A 84 13.94 8.58 14.70
CA ASP A 84 13.69 8.39 13.28
C ASP A 84 12.19 8.41 12.97
N LEU A 85 11.35 7.81 13.82
CA LEU A 85 9.88 7.92 13.71
C LEU A 85 9.44 9.39 13.72
N THR A 86 10.03 10.21 14.60
CA THR A 86 9.65 11.62 14.77
C THR A 86 10.12 12.51 13.61
N ASP A 87 11.38 12.34 13.21
CA ASP A 87 12.07 13.29 12.34
C ASP A 87 11.98 12.90 10.85
N ASN A 88 11.75 11.63 10.56
CA ASN A 88 11.81 11.10 9.20
C ASN A 88 10.57 10.31 8.80
N ILE A 89 10.25 9.19 9.50
CA ILE A 89 9.26 8.22 9.02
C ILE A 89 7.86 8.86 8.98
N ILE A 90 7.37 9.38 10.10
CA ILE A 90 6.03 9.97 10.19
C ILE A 90 5.87 11.19 9.26
N PRO A 91 6.79 12.17 9.23
CA PRO A 91 6.69 13.29 8.30
C PRO A 91 6.72 12.88 6.82
N LYS A 92 7.59 11.94 6.43
CA LYS A 92 7.68 11.48 5.05
C LYS A 92 6.47 10.67 4.64
N TYR A 93 5.93 9.82 5.55
CA TYR A 93 4.70 9.09 5.28
C TYR A 93 3.51 10.04 5.10
N LYS A 94 3.44 11.10 5.92
CA LYS A 94 2.42 12.14 5.71
C LYS A 94 2.56 12.82 4.35
N ALA A 95 3.77 13.16 3.93
CA ALA A 95 4.00 13.75 2.61
C ALA A 95 3.57 12.81 1.48
N PHE A 96 3.81 11.50 1.62
CA PHE A 96 3.29 10.50 0.70
C PHE A 96 1.75 10.53 0.65
N LEU A 97 1.06 10.54 1.79
CA LEU A 97 -0.41 10.63 1.83
C LEU A 97 -0.92 11.91 1.15
N ASP A 98 -0.25 13.04 1.38
CA ASP A 98 -0.58 14.30 0.72
C ASP A 98 -0.41 14.19 -0.80
N SER A 99 0.61 13.45 -1.28
CA SER A 99 0.83 13.17 -2.71
C SER A 99 -0.27 12.29 -3.31
N VAL A 100 -0.77 11.29 -2.58
CA VAL A 100 -1.91 10.46 -3.02
C VAL A 100 -3.16 11.33 -3.20
N GLN A 101 -3.46 12.20 -2.25
CA GLN A 101 -4.62 13.10 -2.35
C GLN A 101 -4.48 14.13 -3.47
N ALA A 102 -3.26 14.52 -3.82
CA ALA A 102 -2.99 15.47 -4.89
C ALA A 102 -3.12 14.88 -6.30
N ILE A 103 -3.37 13.58 -6.45
CA ILE A 103 -3.63 12.97 -7.76
C ILE A 103 -4.94 13.55 -8.30
N GLU A 104 -4.85 14.32 -9.39
CA GLU A 104 -6.01 14.91 -10.05
C GLU A 104 -6.70 13.86 -10.92
N LEU A 105 -7.98 13.63 -10.66
CA LEU A 105 -8.83 12.66 -11.34
C LEU A 105 -10.15 13.31 -11.74
N LYS A 106 -10.73 12.86 -12.85
CA LYS A 106 -11.97 13.40 -13.39
C LYS A 106 -13.16 12.53 -13.09
N THR A 107 -13.03 11.22 -13.30
CA THR A 107 -14.12 10.25 -13.16
C THR A 107 -14.34 9.86 -11.70
N ASP A 108 -15.59 9.64 -11.33
CA ASP A 108 -15.94 9.33 -9.95
C ASP A 108 -15.53 7.90 -9.59
N GLU A 109 -15.48 6.98 -10.55
CA GLU A 109 -15.03 5.62 -10.38
C GLU A 109 -13.54 5.56 -9.98
N VAL A 110 -12.68 6.30 -10.68
CA VAL A 110 -11.24 6.31 -10.39
C VAL A 110 -10.93 7.12 -9.13
N LYS A 111 -11.69 8.21 -8.86
CA LYS A 111 -11.62 8.92 -7.57
C LYS A 111 -11.91 7.99 -6.39
N ALA A 112 -12.93 7.13 -6.53
CA ALA A 112 -13.27 6.17 -5.49
C ALA A 112 -12.13 5.17 -5.23
N LEU A 113 -11.38 4.75 -6.25
CA LEU A 113 -10.17 3.92 -6.08
C LEU A 113 -9.07 4.67 -5.33
N ARG A 114 -8.79 5.92 -5.72
CA ARG A 114 -7.81 6.76 -4.99
C ARG A 114 -8.18 6.91 -3.52
N ASP A 115 -9.45 7.15 -3.23
CA ASP A 115 -9.92 7.35 -1.86
C ASP A 115 -9.83 6.05 -1.04
N GLN A 116 -10.08 4.88 -1.64
CA GLN A 116 -9.87 3.58 -0.98
C GLN A 116 -8.38 3.31 -0.72
N TYR A 117 -7.52 3.59 -1.69
CA TYR A 117 -6.07 3.50 -1.51
C TYR A 117 -5.60 4.41 -0.38
N TYR A 118 -6.02 5.68 -0.40
CA TYR A 118 -5.71 6.64 0.64
C TYR A 118 -6.17 6.17 2.03
N ASP A 119 -7.38 5.64 2.16
CA ASP A 119 -7.91 5.14 3.42
C ASP A 119 -7.10 3.96 3.98
N ALA A 120 -6.66 3.05 3.12
CA ALA A 120 -5.78 1.96 3.51
C ALA A 120 -4.42 2.49 4.02
N MET A 121 -3.79 3.38 3.27
CA MET A 121 -2.49 3.96 3.61
C MET A 121 -2.57 4.89 4.84
N ASN A 122 -3.65 5.66 4.99
CA ASN A 122 -3.87 6.48 6.18
C ASN A 122 -4.04 5.61 7.45
N THR A 123 -4.69 4.45 7.33
CA THR A 123 -4.80 3.51 8.45
C THR A 123 -3.43 2.94 8.85
N GLN A 124 -2.56 2.68 7.88
CA GLN A 124 -1.16 2.28 8.15
C GLN A 124 -0.37 3.42 8.81
N TYR A 125 -0.55 4.65 8.37
CA TYR A 125 0.04 5.83 9.01
C TYR A 125 -0.38 5.97 10.47
N GLU A 126 -1.65 5.82 10.77
CA GLU A 126 -2.17 5.82 12.15
C GLU A 126 -1.53 4.71 12.99
N ALA A 127 -1.32 3.52 12.41
CA ALA A 127 -0.62 2.43 13.08
C ALA A 127 0.83 2.81 13.42
N ILE A 128 1.57 3.43 12.51
CA ILE A 128 2.95 3.89 12.74
C ILE A 128 2.99 4.93 13.88
N GLN A 129 2.03 5.86 13.91
CA GLN A 129 1.91 6.82 15.03
C GLN A 129 1.62 6.13 16.36
N LYS A 130 0.80 5.07 16.36
CA LYS A 130 0.55 4.26 17.56
C LYS A 130 1.80 3.48 17.99
N VAL A 131 2.60 2.97 17.06
CA VAL A 131 3.91 2.37 17.38
C VAL A 131 4.81 3.39 18.08
N GLN A 132 4.92 4.62 17.57
CA GLN A 132 5.68 5.67 18.22
C GLN A 132 5.21 5.94 19.66
N ALA A 133 3.89 6.05 19.84
CA ALA A 133 3.31 6.29 21.16
C ALA A 133 3.55 5.11 22.12
N ALA A 134 3.39 3.89 21.63
CA ALA A 134 3.63 2.65 22.40
C ALA A 134 5.09 2.54 22.88
N VAL A 135 6.04 2.77 21.98
CA VAL A 135 7.47 2.72 22.29
C VAL A 135 7.84 3.83 23.29
N LYS A 136 7.39 5.06 23.04
CA LYS A 136 7.65 6.22 23.92
C LYS A 136 7.15 6.01 25.35
N ASN A 137 5.96 5.43 25.50
CA ASN A 137 5.28 5.28 26.78
C ASN A 137 5.49 3.87 27.41
N LYS A 138 6.16 2.96 26.71
CA LYS A 138 6.28 1.53 27.06
C LYS A 138 4.90 0.89 27.31
N ASP A 139 3.92 1.20 26.44
CA ASP A 139 2.51 0.86 26.59
C ASP A 139 2.12 -0.29 25.64
N LYS A 140 1.90 -1.47 26.23
CA LYS A 140 1.51 -2.68 25.48
C LYS A 140 0.08 -2.64 24.93
N ASP A 141 -0.82 -1.88 25.55
CA ASP A 141 -2.20 -1.76 25.04
C ASP A 141 -2.20 -0.92 23.76
N VAL A 142 -1.48 0.20 23.75
CA VAL A 142 -1.28 1.02 22.54
C VAL A 142 -0.56 0.23 21.44
N GLN A 143 0.39 -0.63 21.80
CA GLN A 143 1.03 -1.55 20.86
C GLN A 143 0.03 -2.52 20.22
N ASN A 144 -0.88 -3.09 21.01
CA ASN A 144 -1.93 -3.97 20.48
C ASN A 144 -2.93 -3.21 19.58
N GLU A 145 -3.20 -1.93 19.87
CA GLU A 145 -3.97 -1.07 18.97
C GLU A 145 -3.25 -0.87 17.63
N ALA A 146 -1.94 -0.61 17.65
CA ALA A 146 -1.14 -0.50 16.42
C ALA A 146 -1.23 -1.75 15.56
N LYS A 147 -1.10 -2.94 16.14
CA LYS A 147 -1.24 -4.22 15.43
C LYS A 147 -2.63 -4.38 14.78
N LYS A 148 -3.70 -3.99 15.48
CA LYS A 148 -5.06 -4.02 14.92
C LYS A 148 -5.20 -3.07 13.73
N LEU A 149 -4.62 -1.88 13.82
CA LEU A 149 -4.62 -0.92 12.71
C LEU A 149 -3.85 -1.45 11.50
N LEU A 150 -2.69 -2.09 11.70
CA LEU A 150 -1.94 -2.73 10.60
C LEU A 150 -2.76 -3.82 9.90
N SER A 151 -3.41 -4.69 10.67
CA SER A 151 -4.33 -5.70 10.11
C SER A 151 -5.51 -5.06 9.35
N SER A 152 -6.05 -3.96 9.88
CA SER A 152 -7.12 -3.20 9.21
C SER A 152 -6.64 -2.56 7.91
N ALA A 153 -5.44 -1.96 7.91
CA ALA A 153 -4.82 -1.38 6.71
C ALA A 153 -4.66 -2.44 5.61
N GLN A 154 -4.17 -3.64 5.97
CA GLN A 154 -4.05 -4.76 5.04
C GLN A 154 -5.40 -5.16 4.43
N SER A 155 -6.44 -5.27 5.26
CA SER A 155 -7.78 -5.62 4.77
C SER A 155 -8.34 -4.56 3.82
N LYS A 156 -8.11 -3.27 4.12
CA LYS A 156 -8.51 -2.14 3.26
C LYS A 156 -7.74 -2.13 1.95
N TYR A 157 -6.43 -2.43 1.99
CA TYR A 157 -5.62 -2.53 0.78
C TYR A 157 -6.06 -3.69 -0.11
N THR A 158 -6.41 -4.83 0.47
CA THR A 158 -7.01 -5.95 -0.27
C THR A 158 -8.31 -5.52 -0.95
N ALA A 159 -9.20 -4.83 -0.23
CA ALA A 159 -10.45 -4.33 -0.80
C ALA A 159 -10.23 -3.31 -1.93
N TYR A 160 -9.20 -2.45 -1.82
CA TYR A 160 -8.78 -1.57 -2.91
C TYR A 160 -8.35 -2.37 -4.14
N ASN A 161 -7.50 -3.39 -3.98
CA ASN A 161 -7.08 -4.24 -5.10
C ASN A 161 -8.27 -4.93 -5.77
N ASP A 162 -9.20 -5.46 -4.99
CA ASP A 162 -10.41 -6.08 -5.52
C ASP A 162 -11.25 -5.07 -6.33
N ALA A 163 -11.35 -3.83 -5.86
CA ALA A 163 -12.04 -2.76 -6.57
C ALA A 163 -11.34 -2.36 -7.88
N VAL A 164 -9.99 -2.31 -7.89
CA VAL A 164 -9.20 -2.10 -9.11
C VAL A 164 -9.47 -3.20 -10.12
N TYR A 165 -9.42 -4.47 -9.70
CA TYR A 165 -9.74 -5.61 -10.58
C TYR A 165 -11.16 -5.54 -11.13
N ALA A 166 -12.14 -5.23 -10.31
CA ALA A 166 -13.53 -5.13 -10.72
C ALA A 166 -13.74 -4.01 -11.77
N LEU A 167 -13.13 -2.84 -11.56
CA LEU A 167 -13.23 -1.74 -12.52
C LEU A 167 -12.45 -2.06 -13.80
N ALA A 168 -11.26 -2.64 -13.70
CA ALA A 168 -10.48 -3.06 -14.87
C ALA A 168 -11.23 -4.10 -15.72
N GLN A 169 -11.92 -5.05 -15.08
CA GLN A 169 -12.77 -6.00 -15.78
C GLN A 169 -13.95 -5.31 -16.50
N LYS A 170 -14.63 -4.39 -15.81
CA LYS A 170 -15.75 -3.63 -16.36
C LYS A 170 -15.31 -2.82 -17.60
N GLU A 171 -14.16 -2.18 -17.52
CA GLU A 171 -13.62 -1.31 -18.57
C GLU A 171 -12.78 -2.06 -19.63
N ASN A 172 -12.67 -3.40 -19.54
CA ASN A 172 -11.82 -4.25 -20.40
C ASN A 172 -10.35 -3.77 -20.42
N VAL A 173 -9.80 -3.45 -19.24
CA VAL A 173 -8.38 -3.12 -19.03
C VAL A 173 -7.62 -4.39 -18.69
N THR A 174 -6.47 -4.58 -19.35
CA THR A 174 -5.58 -5.71 -19.07
C THR A 174 -4.62 -5.34 -17.94
N LEU A 175 -4.60 -6.14 -16.89
CA LEU A 175 -3.68 -6.00 -15.77
C LEU A 175 -2.59 -7.08 -15.86
N ASN A 176 -1.32 -6.69 -15.77
CA ASN A 176 -0.16 -7.62 -15.83
C ASN A 176 -0.15 -8.57 -17.05
N GLY A 177 -0.70 -8.13 -18.18
CA GLY A 177 -0.79 -8.95 -19.39
C GLY A 177 -2.00 -9.87 -19.45
N GLU A 178 -2.85 -9.87 -18.45
CA GLU A 178 -4.09 -10.64 -18.37
C GLU A 178 -5.30 -9.70 -18.27
N ILE A 179 -6.40 -10.08 -18.90
CA ILE A 179 -7.67 -9.35 -18.71
C ILE A 179 -8.16 -9.65 -17.29
N ALA A 180 -8.55 -8.61 -16.56
CA ALA A 180 -9.10 -8.76 -15.23
C ALA A 180 -10.35 -9.67 -15.28
N THR A 181 -10.30 -10.83 -14.65
CA THR A 181 -11.40 -11.79 -14.56
C THR A 181 -11.70 -12.08 -13.10
N THR A 182 -12.96 -12.39 -12.79
CA THR A 182 -13.36 -12.78 -11.42
C THR A 182 -12.63 -14.02 -10.91
N ALA A 183 -12.02 -14.83 -11.79
CA ALA A 183 -11.21 -15.99 -11.43
C ALA A 183 -9.82 -15.63 -10.90
N ASN A 184 -9.33 -14.41 -11.15
CA ASN A 184 -8.02 -13.96 -10.65
C ASN A 184 -8.03 -13.54 -9.17
N THR A 185 -9.20 -13.49 -8.53
CA THR A 185 -9.34 -13.16 -7.11
C THR A 185 -8.67 -14.19 -6.19
N GLU A 186 -8.43 -15.42 -6.67
CA GLU A 186 -7.75 -16.46 -5.88
C GLU A 186 -6.26 -16.65 -6.20
N ALA A 187 -5.75 -16.15 -7.33
CA ALA A 187 -4.41 -16.51 -7.79
C ALA A 187 -3.42 -15.34 -7.91
N GLY A 188 -3.84 -14.09 -7.82
CA GLY A 188 -3.05 -12.95 -8.27
C GLY A 188 -2.59 -11.97 -7.21
N SER A 189 -3.10 -12.01 -6.02
CA SER A 189 -2.72 -11.04 -4.98
C SER A 189 -1.62 -11.56 -4.09
N THR A 190 -0.43 -11.71 -4.63
CA THR A 190 0.78 -11.64 -3.84
C THR A 190 1.57 -10.37 -4.18
N THR A 191 0.87 -9.26 -4.34
CA THR A 191 1.44 -8.04 -3.80
C THR A 191 1.11 -8.10 -2.33
N GLU A 192 1.86 -8.90 -1.60
CA GLU A 192 2.01 -8.68 -0.19
C GLU A 192 2.50 -7.23 -0.08
N ALA A 193 1.54 -6.30 0.08
CA ALA A 193 1.85 -5.07 0.76
C ALA A 193 2.66 -5.53 1.94
N ASN A 194 3.87 -5.05 2.08
CA ASN A 194 4.90 -5.44 3.03
C ASN A 194 4.41 -5.21 4.47
N THR A 195 3.35 -5.93 4.82
CA THR A 195 2.70 -6.00 6.12
C THR A 195 2.99 -7.35 6.78
N GLU A 196 4.15 -7.93 6.54
CA GLU A 196 4.80 -8.55 7.67
C GLU A 196 5.14 -7.39 8.60
N ALA A 197 4.10 -6.91 9.26
CA ALA A 197 4.20 -6.03 10.38
C ALA A 197 5.05 -6.77 11.39
N ILE A 198 6.30 -6.46 11.33
CA ILE A 198 7.30 -6.88 12.26
C ILE A 198 6.71 -6.53 13.61
N ASP A 199 6.62 -7.50 14.47
CA ASP A 199 5.94 -7.40 15.75
C ASP A 199 6.62 -6.30 16.59
N PRO A 200 6.02 -5.13 16.81
CA PRO A 200 6.62 -4.09 17.61
C PRO A 200 6.85 -4.52 19.08
N SER A 201 6.50 -5.77 19.46
CA SER A 201 6.77 -6.31 20.78
C SER A 201 8.27 -6.48 21.03
N GLU A 202 9.09 -6.65 19.98
CA GLU A 202 10.54 -6.73 20.12
C GLU A 202 11.18 -5.42 20.59
N ALA A 203 10.56 -4.27 20.25
CA ALA A 203 11.02 -2.97 20.71
C ALA A 203 10.86 -2.72 22.21
N MET A 204 10.14 -3.59 22.93
CA MET A 204 9.84 -3.41 24.35
C MET A 204 10.48 -4.47 25.27
N THR A 205 11.29 -5.39 24.76
CA THR A 205 11.78 -6.52 25.55
C THR A 205 13.17 -6.32 26.19
N ASP A 206 13.87 -5.20 25.95
CA ASP A 206 15.20 -4.99 26.48
C ASP A 206 15.21 -4.08 27.73
N ASP A 207 14.75 -4.62 28.86
CA ASP A 207 15.01 -4.10 30.21
C ASP A 207 15.14 -5.26 31.23
N THR A 208 16.00 -6.26 30.92
CA THR A 208 16.59 -7.09 31.97
C THR A 208 17.90 -6.46 32.41
N VAL A 209 17.80 -5.37 33.16
CA VAL A 209 18.91 -4.95 34.04
C VAL A 209 19.10 -6.03 35.10
N THR A 210 20.09 -6.86 34.87
CA THR A 210 20.62 -7.74 35.89
C THR A 210 21.24 -6.85 36.98
N THR A 211 20.50 -6.58 38.02
CA THR A 211 21.07 -6.08 39.29
C THR A 211 21.85 -7.22 39.88
N GLU A 212 23.14 -7.29 39.59
CA GLU A 212 24.09 -8.10 40.32
C GLU A 212 24.32 -7.40 41.66
N ALA A 213 23.76 -7.98 42.71
CA ALA A 213 24.04 -7.58 44.09
C ALA A 213 25.47 -7.99 44.42
N ALA A 214 26.31 -6.99 44.69
CA ALA A 214 27.61 -7.21 45.32
C ALA A 214 27.42 -7.46 46.82
N GLU A 215 27.86 -8.62 47.32
CA GLU A 215 28.25 -8.86 48.69
C GLU A 215 29.67 -8.36 48.95
#